data_9cd991b414a907042fefac49b436bec7
#
_entry.id   9cd991b414a907042fefac49b436bec7
#
_cell.length_a   1.000
_cell.length_b   1.000
_cell.length_c   1.000
_cell.angle_alpha   90.00
_cell.angle_beta   90.00
_cell.angle_gamma   90.00
#
_symmetry.space_group_name_H-M   'P 1'
#
loop_
_entity.id
_entity.type
_entity.pdbx_description
1 polymer ?
#
loop_
_entity_poly.entity_id
_entity_poly.type
_entity_poly.pdbx_seq_one_letter_code
_entity_poly.pdbx_strand_id
1 'polypeptide(L)'
;MTGNINSRLAKASDLYINTHVEEEGCPINLAPMSSTTNALVMGDALAGCLMKLRNFSPQNFAMYHPGGSLGRKLLTRVGNLMKTGEALALCKADTSMED
;
A
#
# COMPACT_ATOMS: atom_id res chain seq x y z
N MET A 1 0.76 20.09 4.68
CA MET A 1 -0.70 20.24 4.57
C MET A 1 -1.25 20.77 5.89
N THR A 2 -2.09 21.76 5.87
CA THR A 2 -2.77 22.34 7.04
C THR A 2 -3.96 23.19 6.59
N GLY A 3 -4.98 23.31 7.43
CA GLY A 3 -6.15 24.15 7.15
C GLY A 3 -5.97 25.64 7.40
N ASN A 4 -4.82 26.07 7.91
CA ASN A 4 -4.57 27.49 8.22
C ASN A 4 -3.22 27.92 7.68
N ILE A 5 -3.23 28.82 6.69
CA ILE A 5 -2.02 29.39 6.07
C ILE A 5 -1.18 30.20 7.07
N ASN A 6 -1.80 30.73 8.11
CA ASN A 6 -1.11 31.52 9.13
C ASN A 6 -0.54 30.66 10.28
N SER A 7 -0.73 29.33 10.24
CA SER A 7 -0.20 28.41 11.23
C SER A 7 1.34 28.39 11.22
N ARG A 8 1.93 28.02 12.36
CA ARG A 8 3.39 27.83 12.46
C ARG A 8 3.88 26.79 11.46
N LEU A 9 3.10 25.74 11.23
CA LEU A 9 3.41 24.70 10.26
C LEU A 9 3.47 25.25 8.82
N ALA A 10 2.47 26.02 8.40
CA ALA A 10 2.46 26.63 7.07
C ALA A 10 3.64 27.59 6.87
N LYS A 11 3.94 28.42 7.86
CA LYS A 11 5.04 29.40 7.82
C LYS A 11 6.43 28.75 7.80
N ALA A 12 6.58 27.56 8.35
CA ALA A 12 7.83 26.80 8.38
C ALA A 12 8.00 25.84 7.18
N SER A 13 7.04 25.80 6.26
CA SER A 13 7.03 24.89 5.12
C SER A 13 7.41 25.61 3.82
N ASP A 14 8.14 24.94 2.93
CA ASP A 14 8.46 25.45 1.59
C ASP A 14 7.23 25.46 0.68
N LEU A 15 6.29 24.54 0.92
CA LEU A 15 5.04 24.42 0.16
C LEU A 15 3.86 24.28 1.10
N TYR A 16 2.76 24.90 0.73
CA TYR A 16 1.50 24.86 1.45
C TYR A 16 0.41 24.24 0.60
N ILE A 17 -0.28 23.25 1.16
CA ILE A 17 -1.51 22.69 0.59
C ILE A 17 -2.62 22.91 1.59
N ASN A 18 -3.67 23.59 1.16
CA ASN A 18 -4.83 23.87 1.99
C ASN A 18 -5.69 22.63 2.16
N THR A 19 -5.87 22.21 3.40
CA THR A 19 -6.77 21.12 3.80
C THR A 19 -7.83 21.64 4.78
N HIS A 20 -8.19 22.93 4.67
CA HIS A 20 -9.24 23.53 5.48
C HIS A 20 -10.60 22.85 5.23
N VAL A 21 -11.36 22.69 6.29
CA VAL A 21 -12.76 22.32 6.27
C VAL A 21 -13.54 23.39 7.04
N GLU A 22 -14.74 23.71 6.59
CA GLU A 22 -15.57 24.71 7.25
C GLU A 22 -16.18 24.17 8.52
N GLU A 23 -16.60 22.89 8.50
CA GLU A 23 -17.24 22.22 9.62
C GLU A 23 -16.73 20.79 9.76
N GLU A 24 -16.65 20.34 11.00
CA GLU A 24 -16.40 18.94 11.31
C GLU A 24 -17.70 18.13 11.21
N GLY A 25 -17.60 16.87 10.76
CA GLY A 25 -18.77 15.98 10.60
C GLY A 25 -19.36 15.49 11.93
N CYS A 26 -18.83 15.88 13.07
CA CYS A 26 -19.36 15.47 14.35
C CYS A 26 -20.52 16.40 14.78
N PRO A 27 -21.52 15.88 15.54
CA PRO A 27 -22.72 16.64 15.92
C PRO A 27 -22.46 17.94 16.69
N ILE A 28 -21.32 18.08 17.33
CA ILE A 28 -20.92 19.25 18.11
C ILE A 28 -19.84 20.08 17.44
N ASN A 29 -19.48 19.75 16.19
CA ASN A 29 -18.45 20.45 15.39
C ASN A 29 -17.07 20.60 16.09
N LEU A 30 -16.65 19.62 16.90
CA LEU A 30 -15.40 19.66 17.65
C LEU A 30 -14.49 18.47 17.36
N ALA A 31 -15.05 17.27 17.25
CA ALA A 31 -14.24 16.08 16.98
C ALA A 31 -13.79 16.05 15.51
N PRO A 32 -12.48 15.88 15.24
CA PRO A 32 -11.95 15.89 13.88
C PRO A 32 -12.44 14.67 13.09
N MET A 33 -13.31 14.90 12.12
CA MET A 33 -13.87 13.90 11.19
C MET A 33 -13.67 14.34 9.73
N SER A 34 -14.23 15.51 9.36
CA SER A 34 -14.06 16.05 8.00
C SER A 34 -12.61 16.44 7.74
N SER A 35 -11.94 17.06 8.71
CA SER A 35 -10.55 17.48 8.59
C SER A 35 -9.60 16.30 8.45
N THR A 36 -9.79 15.21 9.20
CA THR A 36 -8.95 14.02 9.11
C THR A 36 -9.18 13.28 7.81
N THR A 37 -10.43 13.16 7.36
CA THR A 37 -10.77 12.56 6.07
C THR A 37 -10.17 13.35 4.92
N ASN A 38 -10.31 14.68 4.93
CA ASN A 38 -9.72 15.54 3.90
C ASN A 38 -8.20 15.43 3.84
N ALA A 39 -7.52 15.37 4.99
CA ALA A 39 -6.08 15.19 5.05
C ALA A 39 -5.65 13.83 4.50
N LEU A 40 -6.40 12.76 4.79
CA LEU A 40 -6.14 11.41 4.27
C LEU A 40 -6.30 11.37 2.76
N VAL A 41 -7.42 11.84 2.23
CA VAL A 41 -7.70 11.86 0.77
C VAL A 41 -6.65 12.68 0.02
N MET A 42 -6.25 13.82 0.56
CA MET A 42 -5.19 14.64 -0.04
C MET A 42 -3.84 13.93 -0.04
N GLY A 43 -3.51 13.21 1.04
CA GLY A 43 -2.30 12.39 1.12
C GLY A 43 -2.28 11.28 0.08
N ASP A 44 -3.39 10.56 -0.07
CA ASP A 44 -3.55 9.50 -1.08
C ASP A 44 -3.46 10.06 -2.52
N ALA A 45 -4.07 11.20 -2.78
CA ALA A 45 -3.98 11.86 -4.08
C ALA A 45 -2.53 12.22 -4.42
N LEU A 46 -1.77 12.80 -3.48
CA LEU A 46 -0.36 13.10 -3.66
C LEU A 46 0.47 11.83 -3.89
N ALA A 47 0.23 10.79 -3.11
CA ALA A 47 0.91 9.51 -3.28
C ALA A 47 0.63 8.92 -4.67
N GLY A 48 -0.63 8.93 -5.13
CA GLY A 48 -1.01 8.48 -6.47
C GLY A 48 -0.33 9.27 -7.59
N CYS A 49 -0.27 10.60 -7.47
CA CYS A 49 0.45 11.45 -8.41
C CYS A 49 1.94 11.12 -8.45
N LEU A 50 2.58 10.95 -7.29
CA LEU A 50 4.00 10.60 -7.19
C LEU A 50 4.30 9.21 -7.77
N MET A 51 3.44 8.24 -7.51
CA MET A 51 3.54 6.90 -8.11
C MET A 51 3.52 6.98 -9.64
N LYS A 52 2.61 7.77 -10.21
CA LYS A 52 2.52 7.96 -11.66
C LYS A 52 3.76 8.67 -12.21
N LEU A 53 4.20 9.75 -11.59
CA LEU A 53 5.38 10.49 -12.00
C LEU A 53 6.67 9.66 -11.98
N ARG A 54 6.77 8.71 -11.04
CA ARG A 54 7.93 7.82 -10.89
C ARG A 54 7.79 6.49 -11.65
N ASN A 55 6.73 6.31 -12.45
CA ASN A 55 6.43 5.04 -13.12
C ASN A 55 6.47 3.84 -12.15
N PHE A 56 5.92 4.05 -10.94
CA PHE A 56 5.92 3.03 -9.89
C PHE A 56 5.10 1.82 -10.31
N SER A 57 5.76 0.67 -10.44
CA SER A 57 5.17 -0.56 -10.97
C SER A 57 4.68 -1.51 -9.86
N PRO A 58 3.83 -2.50 -10.20
CA PRO A 58 3.48 -3.59 -9.27
C PRO A 58 4.71 -4.31 -8.73
N GLN A 59 5.76 -4.45 -9.51
CA GLN A 59 7.02 -5.08 -9.11
C GLN A 59 7.74 -4.23 -8.04
N ASN A 60 7.75 -2.91 -8.21
CA ASN A 60 8.27 -1.99 -7.18
C ASN A 60 7.47 -2.14 -5.88
N PHE A 61 6.13 -2.19 -5.97
CA PHE A 61 5.28 -2.41 -4.79
C PHE A 61 5.63 -3.72 -4.07
N ALA A 62 5.79 -4.82 -4.82
CA ALA A 62 6.13 -6.12 -4.27
C ALA A 62 7.47 -6.13 -3.53
N MET A 63 8.47 -5.38 -4.00
CA MET A 63 9.77 -5.24 -3.32
C MET A 63 9.66 -4.61 -1.93
N TYR A 64 8.74 -3.65 -1.76
CA TYR A 64 8.51 -3.01 -0.45
C TYR A 64 7.59 -3.82 0.46
N HIS A 65 6.81 -4.77 -0.11
CA HIS A 65 5.85 -5.59 0.63
C HIS A 65 5.99 -7.09 0.34
N PRO A 66 7.19 -7.68 0.50
CA PRO A 66 7.45 -9.06 0.06
C PRO A 66 6.64 -10.12 0.82
N GLY A 67 6.35 -9.88 2.10
CA GLY A 67 5.61 -10.81 2.96
C GLY A 67 4.09 -10.78 2.81
N GLY A 68 3.54 -9.78 2.15
CA GLY A 68 2.10 -9.64 1.91
C GLY A 68 1.58 -10.63 0.85
N SER A 69 0.26 -10.87 0.83
CA SER A 69 -0.38 -11.73 -0.18
C SER A 69 -0.10 -11.28 -1.60
N LEU A 70 -0.13 -9.97 -1.83
CA LEU A 70 0.15 -9.38 -3.15
C LEU A 70 1.64 -9.50 -3.51
N GLY A 71 2.55 -9.25 -2.57
CA GLY A 71 3.99 -9.44 -2.76
C GLY A 71 4.32 -10.88 -3.14
N ARG A 72 3.81 -11.85 -2.41
CA ARG A 72 3.95 -13.27 -2.74
C ARG A 72 3.41 -13.59 -4.13
N LYS A 73 2.20 -13.11 -4.48
CA LYS A 73 1.61 -13.36 -5.81
C LYS A 73 2.47 -12.82 -6.95
N LEU A 74 3.11 -11.67 -6.77
CA LEU A 74 3.92 -11.01 -7.81
C LEU A 74 5.36 -11.54 -7.88
N LEU A 75 5.93 -12.01 -6.76
CA LEU A 75 7.33 -12.42 -6.68
C LEU A 75 7.52 -13.93 -6.74
N THR A 76 6.49 -14.74 -6.42
CA THR A 76 6.61 -16.18 -6.40
C THR A 76 6.59 -16.74 -7.82
N ARG A 77 7.56 -17.58 -8.14
CA ARG A 77 7.65 -18.33 -9.39
C ARG A 77 7.40 -19.81 -9.13
N VAL A 78 7.01 -20.57 -10.15
CA VAL A 78 6.82 -22.03 -10.05
C VAL A 78 8.06 -22.69 -9.46
N GLY A 79 9.25 -22.30 -9.91
CA GLY A 79 10.52 -22.82 -9.40
C GLY A 79 10.77 -22.60 -7.90
N ASN A 80 10.08 -21.61 -7.26
CA ASN A 80 10.17 -21.39 -5.82
C ASN A 80 9.27 -22.32 -5.00
N LEU A 81 8.29 -22.96 -5.64
CA LEU A 81 7.29 -23.80 -4.99
C LEU A 81 7.38 -25.28 -5.39
N MET A 82 7.93 -25.55 -6.58
CA MET A 82 8.00 -26.92 -7.08
C MET A 82 8.94 -27.78 -6.22
N LYS A 83 8.58 -29.02 -6.03
CA LYS A 83 9.47 -30.03 -5.48
C LYS A 83 10.48 -30.43 -6.53
N THR A 84 11.73 -30.76 -6.12
CA THR A 84 12.80 -31.17 -7.01
C THR A 84 13.62 -32.28 -6.36
N GLY A 85 14.34 -33.04 -7.18
CA GLY A 85 15.21 -34.11 -6.70
C GLY A 85 14.45 -35.15 -5.88
N GLU A 86 14.97 -35.54 -4.74
CA GLU A 86 14.39 -36.55 -3.82
C GLU A 86 13.03 -36.15 -3.24
N ALA A 87 12.67 -34.87 -3.27
CA ALA A 87 11.36 -34.40 -2.81
C ALA A 87 10.23 -34.58 -3.84
N LEU A 88 10.55 -35.02 -5.07
CA LEU A 88 9.55 -35.39 -6.06
C LEU A 88 8.88 -36.69 -5.65
N ALA A 89 7.56 -36.66 -5.53
CA ALA A 89 6.77 -37.87 -5.37
C ALA A 89 6.68 -38.61 -6.75
N LEU A 90 7.62 -39.49 -6.99
CA LEU A 90 7.67 -40.29 -8.22
C LEU A 90 7.35 -41.76 -7.88
N CYS A 91 6.51 -42.37 -8.68
CA CYS A 91 6.26 -43.81 -8.60
C CYS A 91 6.42 -44.43 -9.97
N LYS A 92 6.67 -45.72 -10.02
CA LYS A 92 6.63 -46.51 -11.25
C LYS A 92 5.19 -46.86 -11.59
N ALA A 93 4.95 -47.20 -12.85
CA ALA A 93 3.60 -47.57 -13.33
C ALA A 93 3.03 -48.83 -12.64
N ASP A 94 3.88 -49.63 -12.06
CA ASP A 94 3.56 -50.88 -11.35
C ASP A 94 3.66 -50.79 -9.84
N THR A 95 3.85 -49.56 -9.30
CA THR A 95 3.89 -49.34 -7.85
C THR A 95 2.49 -49.56 -7.26
N SER A 96 2.42 -50.29 -6.13
CA SER A 96 1.17 -50.50 -5.41
C SER A 96 0.64 -49.14 -4.85
N MET A 97 -0.69 -49.03 -4.73
CA MET A 97 -1.34 -47.85 -4.10
C MET A 97 -1.07 -47.77 -2.60
N GLU A 98 -0.51 -48.82 -1.99
CA GLU A 98 -0.19 -48.88 -0.55
C GLU A 98 1.25 -48.45 -0.25
N ASP A 99 2.11 -48.30 -1.28
CA ASP A 99 3.50 -47.83 -1.17
C ASP A 99 3.60 -46.33 -1.47
#